data_488d3ed9df8d73010f96e6a1f88fb5e5
#
_entry.id   488d3ed9df8d73010f96e6a1f88fb5e5
#
_cell.length_a   1.000
_cell.length_b   1.000
_cell.length_c   1.000
_cell.angle_alpha   90.00
_cell.angle_beta   90.00
_cell.angle_gamma   90.00
#
_symmetry.space_group_name_H-M   'P 1'
#
loop_
_entity.id
_entity.type
_entity.pdbx_description
1 polymer ?
#
loop_
_entity_poly.entity_id
_entity_poly.type
_entity_poly.pdbx_seq_one_letter_code
_entity_poly.pdbx_strand_id
1 'polypeptide(L)'
;MPEPRTHHCPDPPAASPRTPGLFTALPARNLDKRELRSLVERLAGLPGLWRGEVAFSDTERHYASLHRDTYVDVWLLCWTRRSDTGWHDHDLSSGAVRVVQGVLTESNPRIGGAHLATAVGSGASFCFGPDHIHRLTGATDDTVSLHAYSPPLWRLGQYAITEDGLMRRLSVSYADELRPL
;
A
#
# COMPACT_ATOMS: atom_id res chain seq x y z
N MET A 1 -68.16 17.07 -22.76
CA MET A 1 -67.32 16.20 -21.96
C MET A 1 -65.97 16.21 -22.64
N PRO A 2 -64.89 16.85 -22.11
CA PRO A 2 -63.54 16.72 -22.68
C PRO A 2 -62.87 15.48 -22.12
N GLU A 3 -62.17 14.73 -23.01
CA GLU A 3 -61.43 13.53 -22.68
C GLU A 3 -60.20 13.83 -21.80
N PRO A 4 -59.81 12.90 -20.90
CA PRO A 4 -58.66 13.08 -20.05
C PRO A 4 -57.34 12.88 -20.87
N ARG A 5 -56.45 13.89 -20.82
CA ARG A 5 -55.09 13.79 -21.38
C ARG A 5 -54.24 12.87 -20.49
N THR A 6 -53.84 11.74 -21.04
CA THR A 6 -52.84 10.86 -20.42
C THR A 6 -51.48 11.55 -20.49
N HIS A 7 -50.93 11.94 -19.33
CA HIS A 7 -49.57 12.39 -19.20
C HIS A 7 -48.64 11.17 -19.31
N HIS A 8 -47.94 11.08 -20.42
CA HIS A 8 -46.86 10.10 -20.57
C HIS A 8 -45.66 10.60 -19.74
N CYS A 9 -45.28 9.86 -18.71
CA CYS A 9 -44.07 10.10 -17.92
C CYS A 9 -42.89 9.60 -18.73
N PRO A 10 -41.84 10.38 -19.02
CA PRO A 10 -40.70 9.87 -19.74
C PRO A 10 -39.96 8.82 -18.92
N ASP A 11 -39.59 7.72 -19.56
CA ASP A 11 -38.80 6.67 -18.95
C ASP A 11 -37.46 7.23 -18.40
N PRO A 12 -37.01 6.75 -17.22
CA PRO A 12 -35.73 7.18 -16.67
C PRO A 12 -34.60 6.79 -17.63
N PRO A 13 -33.57 7.65 -17.80
CA PRO A 13 -32.46 7.36 -18.70
C PRO A 13 -31.80 6.03 -18.30
N ALA A 14 -31.55 5.17 -19.30
CA ALA A 14 -30.87 3.90 -19.14
C ALA A 14 -29.52 4.12 -18.41
N ALA A 15 -29.31 3.40 -17.30
CA ALA A 15 -28.08 3.46 -16.53
C ALA A 15 -26.90 3.07 -17.43
N SER A 16 -25.98 4.02 -17.66
CA SER A 16 -24.72 3.73 -18.37
C SER A 16 -24.02 2.54 -17.72
N PRO A 17 -23.41 1.64 -18.51
CA PRO A 17 -22.66 0.50 -17.96
C PRO A 17 -21.59 1.04 -17.03
N ARG A 18 -21.68 0.72 -15.73
CA ARG A 18 -20.66 1.10 -14.74
C ARG A 18 -19.39 0.33 -15.10
N THR A 19 -18.34 1.03 -15.49
CA THR A 19 -17.02 0.45 -15.60
C THR A 19 -16.68 -0.24 -14.26
N PRO A 20 -16.28 -1.53 -14.25
CA PRO A 20 -15.90 -2.20 -13.02
C PRO A 20 -14.88 -1.36 -12.27
N GLY A 21 -15.08 -1.13 -10.98
CA GLY A 21 -14.12 -0.40 -10.14
C GLY A 21 -12.77 -1.16 -10.13
N LEU A 22 -11.67 -0.44 -9.86
CA LEU A 22 -10.33 -1.01 -9.84
C LEU A 22 -10.25 -2.34 -9.06
N PHE A 23 -10.84 -2.39 -7.88
CA PHE A 23 -10.79 -3.54 -6.98
C PHE A 23 -11.77 -4.65 -7.37
N THR A 24 -12.94 -4.32 -7.91
CA THR A 24 -13.92 -5.32 -8.36
C THR A 24 -13.49 -6.08 -9.61
N ALA A 25 -12.47 -5.59 -10.32
CA ALA A 25 -11.88 -6.25 -11.48
C ALA A 25 -10.67 -7.15 -11.13
N LEU A 26 -10.31 -7.28 -9.84
CA LEU A 26 -9.21 -8.15 -9.43
C LEU A 26 -9.61 -9.64 -9.59
N PRO A 27 -8.67 -10.50 -10.01
CA PRO A 27 -8.94 -11.92 -10.11
C PRO A 27 -9.03 -12.57 -8.72
N ALA A 28 -9.89 -13.60 -8.59
CA ALA A 28 -10.07 -14.36 -7.35
C ALA A 28 -8.90 -15.35 -7.11
N ARG A 29 -7.69 -14.83 -7.01
CA ARG A 29 -6.43 -15.56 -6.71
C ARG A 29 -5.37 -14.60 -6.17
N ASN A 30 -4.32 -15.15 -5.58
CA ASN A 30 -3.13 -14.37 -5.23
C ASN A 30 -2.50 -13.74 -6.49
N LEU A 31 -2.02 -12.51 -6.33
CA LEU A 31 -1.30 -11.76 -7.35
C LEU A 31 0.21 -11.93 -7.17
N ASP A 32 0.95 -11.98 -8.26
CA ASP A 32 2.40 -11.90 -8.20
C ASP A 32 2.87 -10.44 -7.99
N LYS A 33 4.15 -10.27 -7.68
CA LYS A 33 4.74 -8.95 -7.39
C LYS A 33 4.64 -7.95 -8.55
N ARG A 34 4.59 -8.41 -9.82
CA ARG A 34 4.45 -7.54 -11.00
C ARG A 34 3.01 -7.09 -11.18
N GLU A 35 2.06 -7.99 -10.93
CA GLU A 35 0.63 -7.67 -10.91
C GLU A 35 0.31 -6.67 -9.80
N LEU A 36 0.90 -6.85 -8.60
CA LEU A 36 0.77 -5.88 -7.50
C LEU A 36 1.36 -4.51 -7.85
N ARG A 37 2.51 -4.48 -8.53
CA ARG A 37 3.08 -3.23 -9.02
C ARG A 37 2.14 -2.52 -10.01
N SER A 38 1.59 -3.25 -10.97
CA SER A 38 0.61 -2.71 -11.91
C SER A 38 -0.65 -2.20 -11.20
N LEU A 39 -1.08 -2.87 -10.11
CA LEU A 39 -2.22 -2.45 -9.29
C LEU A 39 -1.94 -1.09 -8.61
N VAL A 40 -0.82 -0.93 -7.91
CA VAL A 40 -0.50 0.35 -7.23
C VAL A 40 -0.22 1.48 -8.23
N GLU A 41 0.33 1.19 -9.41
CA GLU A 41 0.51 2.16 -10.49
C GLU A 41 -0.84 2.65 -11.05
N ARG A 42 -1.79 1.75 -11.28
CA ARG A 42 -3.16 2.10 -11.71
C ARG A 42 -3.90 2.87 -10.63
N LEU A 43 -3.79 2.44 -9.36
CA LEU A 43 -4.42 3.11 -8.23
C LEU A 43 -3.90 4.54 -8.07
N ALA A 44 -2.61 4.77 -8.26
CA ALA A 44 -2.00 6.11 -8.21
C ALA A 44 -2.65 7.08 -9.22
N GLY A 45 -3.07 6.58 -10.39
CA GLY A 45 -3.81 7.35 -11.40
C GLY A 45 -5.28 7.64 -11.05
N LEU A 46 -5.78 7.15 -9.90
CA LEU A 46 -7.17 7.28 -9.47
C LEU A 46 -7.26 7.99 -8.10
N PRO A 47 -6.88 9.27 -7.99
CA PRO A 47 -6.78 9.99 -6.72
C PRO A 47 -8.10 10.05 -5.93
N GLY A 48 -9.24 9.92 -6.58
CA GLY A 48 -10.53 9.82 -5.92
C GLY A 48 -10.70 8.59 -5.02
N LEU A 49 -9.84 7.56 -5.16
CA LEU A 49 -9.89 6.35 -4.34
C LEU A 49 -8.99 6.41 -3.08
N TRP A 50 -8.09 7.40 -2.95
CA TRP A 50 -7.12 7.41 -1.86
C TRP A 50 -6.82 8.81 -1.29
N ARG A 51 -6.98 9.90 -2.06
CA ARG A 51 -6.57 11.24 -1.62
C ARG A 51 -7.31 11.72 -0.38
N GLY A 52 -8.57 11.31 -0.21
CA GLY A 52 -9.38 11.67 0.97
C GLY A 52 -8.89 11.05 2.27
N GLU A 53 -8.07 10.00 2.18
CA GLU A 53 -7.51 9.29 3.34
C GLU A 53 -6.14 9.83 3.77
N VAL A 54 -5.59 10.83 3.07
CA VAL A 54 -4.27 11.41 3.40
C VAL A 54 -4.37 12.26 4.66
N ALA A 55 -3.58 11.90 5.67
CA ALA A 55 -3.43 12.65 6.90
C ALA A 55 -2.00 12.49 7.44
N PHE A 56 -1.51 13.46 8.18
CA PHE A 56 -0.17 13.43 8.80
C PHE A 56 -0.30 13.67 10.30
N SER A 57 0.57 13.00 11.06
CA SER A 57 0.68 13.15 12.51
C SER A 57 2.16 13.20 12.90
N ASP A 58 2.48 14.01 13.89
CA ASP A 58 3.84 14.11 14.44
C ASP A 58 4.15 12.97 15.43
N THR A 59 3.14 12.25 15.90
CA THR A 59 3.27 11.23 16.93
C THR A 59 3.19 9.82 16.36
N GLU A 60 2.39 9.60 15.32
CA GLU A 60 2.12 8.27 14.76
C GLU A 60 2.13 8.31 13.24
N ARG A 61 2.59 7.21 12.61
CA ARG A 61 2.46 7.04 11.17
C ARG A 61 0.99 6.80 10.82
N HIS A 62 0.39 7.70 10.05
CA HIS A 62 -0.96 7.53 9.56
C HIS A 62 -1.01 6.49 8.43
N TYR A 63 -2.00 5.63 8.48
CA TYR A 63 -2.29 4.65 7.43
C TYR A 63 -3.81 4.45 7.27
N ALA A 64 -4.22 4.07 6.07
CA ALA A 64 -5.61 3.75 5.76
C ALA A 64 -5.70 2.50 4.89
N SER A 65 -6.64 1.59 5.23
CA SER A 65 -6.95 0.45 4.38
C SER A 65 -7.84 0.90 3.23
N LEU A 66 -7.38 0.74 2.00
CA LEU A 66 -8.12 1.10 0.78
C LEU A 66 -8.91 -0.08 0.21
N HIS A 67 -8.40 -1.29 0.41
CA HIS A 67 -9.04 -2.53 0.00
C HIS A 67 -8.46 -3.72 0.76
N ARG A 68 -9.30 -4.66 1.13
CA ARG A 68 -8.89 -5.95 1.66
C ARG A 68 -9.90 -7.03 1.29
N ASP A 69 -9.43 -8.09 0.66
CA ASP A 69 -10.21 -9.31 0.39
C ASP A 69 -9.40 -10.56 0.77
N THR A 70 -9.81 -11.74 0.29
CA THR A 70 -9.11 -13.01 0.56
C THR A 70 -7.73 -13.08 -0.07
N TYR A 71 -7.46 -12.31 -1.13
CA TYR A 71 -6.26 -12.44 -1.97
C TYR A 71 -5.35 -11.24 -1.94
N VAL A 72 -5.88 -10.04 -1.70
CA VAL A 72 -5.14 -8.78 -1.82
C VAL A 72 -5.46 -7.84 -0.66
N ASP A 73 -4.43 -7.15 -0.20
CA ASP A 73 -4.51 -6.11 0.82
C ASP A 73 -3.86 -4.84 0.27
N VAL A 74 -4.55 -3.69 0.32
CA VAL A 74 -4.07 -2.42 -0.23
C VAL A 74 -4.17 -1.30 0.79
N TRP A 75 -3.08 -0.60 0.99
CA TRP A 75 -2.92 0.43 2.01
C TRP A 75 -2.41 1.74 1.43
N LEU A 76 -2.84 2.83 2.05
CA LEU A 76 -2.21 4.13 1.95
C LEU A 76 -1.42 4.37 3.23
N LEU A 77 -0.17 4.83 3.11
CA LEU A 77 0.68 5.23 4.22
C LEU A 77 1.15 6.67 4.02
N CYS A 78 1.07 7.45 5.11
CA CYS A 78 1.59 8.82 5.17
C CYS A 78 2.81 8.87 6.10
N TRP A 79 3.85 9.53 5.66
CA TRP A 79 5.17 9.51 6.31
C TRP A 79 5.65 10.93 6.60
N THR A 80 6.29 11.08 7.74
CA THR A 80 7.13 12.22 8.09
C THR A 80 8.59 11.77 8.12
N ARG A 81 9.53 12.69 8.27
CA ARG A 81 10.97 12.37 8.46
C ARG A 81 11.25 11.50 9.69
N ARG A 82 10.31 11.40 10.63
CA ARG A 82 10.40 10.55 11.82
C ARG A 82 9.89 9.14 11.59
N SER A 83 9.19 8.90 10.48
CA SER A 83 8.61 7.60 10.18
C SER A 83 9.67 6.59 9.75
N ASP A 84 9.67 5.44 10.39
CA ASP A 84 10.61 4.35 10.21
C ASP A 84 9.90 3.02 10.46
N THR A 85 10.07 2.03 9.61
CA THR A 85 9.49 0.71 9.77
C THR A 85 10.38 -0.24 10.59
N GLY A 86 11.65 0.09 10.78
CA GLY A 86 12.63 -0.92 11.17
C GLY A 86 12.87 -1.93 10.02
N TRP A 87 13.77 -2.87 10.25
CA TRP A 87 14.07 -3.96 9.32
C TRP A 87 12.98 -5.03 9.40
N HIS A 88 12.35 -5.36 8.27
CA HIS A 88 11.26 -6.33 8.25
C HIS A 88 11.17 -7.10 6.93
N ASP A 89 10.52 -8.26 6.98
CA ASP A 89 9.99 -9.02 5.85
C ASP A 89 8.45 -9.08 5.92
N HIS A 90 7.84 -9.67 4.91
CA HIS A 90 6.38 -9.74 4.80
C HIS A 90 5.83 -11.16 4.92
N ASP A 91 6.60 -12.04 5.56
CA ASP A 91 6.30 -13.46 5.75
C ASP A 91 6.01 -14.18 4.41
N LEU A 92 4.76 -14.49 4.12
CA LEU A 92 4.35 -15.15 2.88
C LEU A 92 3.93 -14.18 1.76
N SER A 93 3.82 -12.89 2.06
CA SER A 93 3.25 -11.92 1.13
C SER A 93 4.32 -11.34 0.20
N SER A 94 4.06 -11.38 -1.10
CA SER A 94 4.70 -10.48 -2.05
C SER A 94 4.11 -9.08 -1.90
N GLY A 95 4.88 -8.05 -2.24
CA GLY A 95 4.43 -6.67 -2.12
C GLY A 95 4.85 -5.77 -3.28
N ALA A 96 4.17 -4.64 -3.39
CA ALA A 96 4.55 -3.53 -4.24
C ALA A 96 4.25 -2.20 -3.58
N VAL A 97 5.09 -1.22 -3.85
CA VAL A 97 4.99 0.15 -3.33
C VAL A 97 5.03 1.15 -4.47
N ARG A 98 4.18 2.16 -4.42
CA ARG A 98 4.18 3.33 -5.30
C ARG A 98 4.23 4.59 -4.46
N VAL A 99 5.24 5.41 -4.61
CA VAL A 99 5.28 6.74 -4.01
C VAL A 99 4.47 7.70 -4.88
N VAL A 100 3.45 8.32 -4.31
CA VAL A 100 2.57 9.28 -5.02
C VAL A 100 2.88 10.73 -4.65
N GLN A 101 3.57 10.96 -3.52
CA GLN A 101 4.01 12.28 -3.07
C GLN A 101 5.28 12.13 -2.21
N GLY A 102 6.21 13.09 -2.30
CA GLY A 102 7.43 13.11 -1.50
C GLY A 102 8.45 12.07 -1.88
N VAL A 103 9.26 11.65 -0.91
CA VAL A 103 10.36 10.69 -1.11
C VAL A 103 10.44 9.73 0.09
N LEU A 104 10.53 8.43 -0.19
CA LEU A 104 10.93 7.39 0.75
C LEU A 104 12.40 7.02 0.53
N THR A 105 13.05 6.54 1.58
CA THR A 105 14.30 5.79 1.45
C THR A 105 14.01 4.31 1.70
N GLU A 106 14.29 3.46 0.73
CA GLU A 106 14.33 2.01 0.91
C GLU A 106 15.76 1.59 1.22
N SER A 107 15.95 0.89 2.32
CA SER A 107 17.22 0.29 2.71
C SER A 107 17.13 -1.23 2.62
N ASN A 108 18.16 -1.88 2.06
CA ASN A 108 18.27 -3.33 1.95
C ASN A 108 19.53 -3.80 2.67
N PRO A 109 19.47 -4.86 3.48
CA PRO A 109 20.65 -5.39 4.16
C PRO A 109 21.63 -5.99 3.16
N ARG A 110 22.93 -5.92 3.48
CA ARG A 110 24.02 -6.55 2.72
C ARG A 110 24.89 -7.37 3.64
N ILE A 111 25.25 -8.57 3.20
CA ILE A 111 26.18 -9.42 3.93
C ILE A 111 27.58 -8.79 3.85
N GLY A 112 28.22 -8.61 5.01
CA GLY A 112 29.60 -8.14 5.12
C GLY A 112 29.83 -6.66 4.79
N GLY A 113 28.76 -5.82 4.78
CA GLY A 113 28.89 -4.40 4.48
C GLY A 113 27.73 -3.53 4.93
N ALA A 114 27.82 -2.22 4.71
CA ALA A 114 26.74 -1.30 4.96
C ALA A 114 25.53 -1.64 4.08
N HIS A 115 24.32 -1.40 4.59
CA HIS A 115 23.08 -1.57 3.82
C HIS A 115 23.07 -0.64 2.58
N LEU A 116 22.36 -1.08 1.56
CA LEU A 116 22.11 -0.26 0.36
C LEU A 116 20.87 0.60 0.63
N ALA A 117 21.02 1.93 0.53
CA ALA A 117 19.92 2.86 0.63
C ALA A 117 19.59 3.45 -0.75
N THR A 118 18.31 3.42 -1.13
CA THR A 118 17.82 3.91 -2.41
C THR A 118 16.69 4.91 -2.15
N ALA A 119 16.82 6.12 -2.71
CA ALA A 119 15.73 7.09 -2.68
C ALA A 119 14.66 6.74 -3.71
N VAL A 120 13.41 6.67 -3.26
CA VAL A 120 12.24 6.37 -4.08
C VAL A 120 11.34 7.60 -4.09
N GLY A 121 11.42 8.38 -5.15
CA GLY A 121 10.67 9.63 -5.29
C GLY A 121 9.26 9.43 -5.82
N SER A 122 8.46 10.52 -5.76
CA SER A 122 7.13 10.55 -6.36
C SER A 122 7.14 10.09 -7.81
N GLY A 123 6.21 9.22 -8.16
CA GLY A 123 6.14 8.59 -9.49
C GLY A 123 6.95 7.31 -9.63
N ALA A 124 7.83 6.96 -8.69
CA ALA A 124 8.54 5.69 -8.70
C ALA A 124 7.75 4.57 -8.00
N SER A 125 7.98 3.33 -8.44
CA SER A 125 7.44 2.12 -7.83
C SER A 125 8.46 1.00 -7.80
N PHE A 126 8.37 0.13 -6.80
CA PHE A 126 9.14 -1.10 -6.70
C PHE A 126 8.24 -2.25 -6.24
N CYS A 127 8.71 -3.49 -6.43
CA CYS A 127 7.98 -4.68 -5.99
C CYS A 127 8.98 -5.75 -5.52
N PHE A 128 8.53 -6.63 -4.64
CA PHE A 128 9.37 -7.60 -3.96
C PHE A 128 8.62 -8.92 -3.69
N GLY A 129 9.39 -9.99 -3.47
CA GLY A 129 8.88 -11.29 -3.02
C GLY A 129 8.84 -11.40 -1.49
N PRO A 130 8.35 -12.53 -0.96
CA PRO A 130 8.18 -12.74 0.48
C PRO A 130 9.49 -12.74 1.29
N ASP A 131 10.58 -13.11 0.68
CA ASP A 131 11.94 -13.20 1.27
C ASP A 131 12.70 -11.85 1.25
N HIS A 132 12.04 -10.78 0.82
CA HIS A 132 12.65 -9.45 0.77
C HIS A 132 12.67 -8.80 2.15
N ILE A 133 13.88 -8.57 2.66
CA ILE A 133 14.08 -7.83 3.90
C ILE A 133 14.43 -6.39 3.53
N HIS A 134 13.68 -5.44 4.07
CA HIS A 134 13.96 -4.03 3.88
C HIS A 134 13.58 -3.17 5.10
N ARG A 135 13.94 -1.90 5.04
CA ARG A 135 13.53 -0.85 5.96
C ARG A 135 13.11 0.36 5.13
N LEU A 136 11.96 0.93 5.44
CA LEU A 136 11.47 2.16 4.82
C LEU A 136 11.51 3.31 5.82
N THR A 137 12.00 4.45 5.37
CA THR A 137 12.01 5.70 6.15
C THR A 137 11.48 6.86 5.32
N GLY A 138 10.81 7.82 5.94
CA GLY A 138 10.44 9.07 5.29
C GLY A 138 11.69 9.93 5.05
N ALA A 139 12.00 10.23 3.79
CA ALA A 139 13.10 11.13 3.45
C ALA A 139 12.67 12.61 3.40
N THR A 140 11.38 12.85 3.16
CA THR A 140 10.74 14.17 3.23
C THR A 140 9.51 14.11 4.13
N ASP A 141 9.11 15.24 4.68
CA ASP A 141 7.81 15.36 5.31
C ASP A 141 6.71 15.30 4.23
N ASP A 142 5.48 14.99 4.61
CA ASP A 142 4.32 14.89 3.73
C ASP A 142 4.47 13.86 2.59
N THR A 143 5.21 12.79 2.84
CA THR A 143 5.35 11.67 1.87
C THR A 143 4.14 10.76 1.94
N VAL A 144 3.62 10.37 0.77
CA VAL A 144 2.47 9.45 0.63
C VAL A 144 2.84 8.30 -0.29
N SER A 145 2.54 7.08 0.14
CA SER A 145 2.77 5.88 -0.64
C SER A 145 1.56 4.93 -0.61
N LEU A 146 1.38 4.21 -1.71
CA LEU A 146 0.39 3.16 -1.88
C LEU A 146 1.11 1.81 -1.83
N HIS A 147 0.60 0.90 -1.02
CA HIS A 147 1.16 -0.41 -0.80
C HIS A 147 0.14 -1.48 -1.16
N ALA A 148 0.55 -2.54 -1.83
CA ALA A 148 -0.31 -3.70 -2.08
C ALA A 148 0.44 -4.99 -1.75
N TYR A 149 -0.25 -5.93 -1.12
CA TYR A 149 0.29 -7.22 -0.68
C TYR A 149 -0.60 -8.37 -1.13
N SER A 150 0.00 -9.50 -1.48
CA SER A 150 -0.72 -10.74 -1.81
C SER A 150 0.14 -11.97 -1.49
N PRO A 151 -0.41 -12.98 -0.75
CA PRO A 151 -1.68 -12.92 -0.03
C PRO A 151 -1.74 -11.73 0.94
N PRO A 152 -2.92 -11.42 1.53
CA PRO A 152 -3.06 -10.34 2.51
C PRO A 152 -2.04 -10.46 3.64
N LEU A 153 -1.56 -9.33 4.12
CA LEU A 153 -0.54 -9.27 5.15
C LEU A 153 -1.10 -9.66 6.52
N TRP A 154 -0.66 -10.79 7.07
CA TRP A 154 -1.07 -11.31 8.38
C TRP A 154 0.04 -11.24 9.42
N ARG A 155 1.28 -11.36 8.98
CA ARG A 155 2.48 -11.37 9.82
C ARG A 155 3.61 -10.64 9.13
N LEU A 156 4.50 -10.11 9.95
CA LEU A 156 5.75 -9.51 9.56
C LEU A 156 6.88 -10.18 10.35
N GLY A 157 8.02 -10.35 9.73
CA GLY A 157 9.25 -10.65 10.43
C GLY A 157 9.98 -9.35 10.72
N GLN A 158 10.03 -8.91 11.95
CA GLN A 158 10.90 -7.82 12.37
C GLN A 158 12.30 -8.34 12.66
N TYR A 159 13.31 -7.54 12.36
CA TYR A 159 14.71 -7.91 12.59
C TYR A 159 15.39 -6.89 13.50
N ALA A 160 16.01 -7.40 14.55
CA ALA A 160 16.97 -6.65 15.34
C ALA A 160 18.39 -7.01 14.89
N ILE A 161 19.24 -5.99 14.72
CA ILE A 161 20.67 -6.19 14.50
C ILE A 161 21.35 -6.10 15.88
N THR A 162 22.01 -7.16 16.28
CA THR A 162 22.75 -7.23 17.54
C THR A 162 24.11 -6.52 17.43
N GLU A 163 24.78 -6.23 18.56
CA GLU A 163 26.09 -5.52 18.57
C GLU A 163 27.19 -6.29 17.81
N ASP A 164 27.11 -7.60 17.75
CA ASP A 164 27.98 -8.48 16.97
C ASP A 164 27.58 -8.63 15.50
N GLY A 165 26.60 -7.85 15.05
CA GLY A 165 26.17 -7.80 13.64
C GLY A 165 25.24 -8.94 13.23
N LEU A 166 24.75 -9.76 14.17
CA LEU A 166 23.78 -10.79 13.87
C LEU A 166 22.38 -10.20 13.70
N MET A 167 21.67 -10.69 12.69
CA MET A 167 20.29 -10.33 12.43
C MET A 167 19.35 -11.37 13.07
N ARG A 168 18.57 -10.97 14.06
CA ARG A 168 17.55 -11.81 14.71
C ARG A 168 16.17 -11.47 14.20
N ARG A 169 15.44 -12.47 13.72
CA ARG A 169 14.04 -12.35 13.31
C ARG A 169 13.10 -12.59 14.49
N LEU A 170 12.19 -11.65 14.69
CA LEU A 170 11.03 -11.78 15.57
C LEU A 170 9.78 -11.70 14.69
N SER A 171 8.87 -12.66 14.80
CA SER A 171 7.58 -12.58 14.11
C SER A 171 6.61 -11.77 14.95
N VAL A 172 6.02 -10.75 14.35
CA VAL A 172 4.97 -9.94 14.97
C VAL A 172 3.69 -10.04 14.15
N SER A 173 2.55 -9.89 14.83
CA SER A 173 1.29 -9.80 14.11
C SER A 173 1.24 -8.47 13.35
N TYR A 174 0.52 -8.45 12.25
CA TYR A 174 0.26 -7.25 11.48
C TYR A 174 -0.34 -6.10 12.34
N ALA A 175 -1.23 -6.43 13.30
CA ALA A 175 -1.82 -5.45 14.20
C ALA A 175 -0.79 -4.77 15.13
N ASP A 176 0.33 -5.45 15.42
CA ASP A 176 1.38 -4.91 16.28
C ASP A 176 2.34 -4.00 15.49
N GLU A 177 2.54 -4.27 14.18
CA GLU A 177 3.37 -3.42 13.29
C GLU A 177 2.79 -2.02 13.09
N LEU A 178 1.47 -1.88 13.13
CA LEU A 178 0.79 -0.59 12.95
C LEU A 178 0.76 0.25 14.23
N ARG A 179 1.20 -0.31 15.37
CA ARG A 179 1.37 0.45 16.61
C ARG A 179 2.68 1.24 16.56
N PRO A 180 2.71 2.47 17.08
CA PRO A 180 3.96 3.20 17.24
C PRO A 180 4.87 2.45 18.21
N LEU A 181 6.17 2.44 17.90
CA LEU A 181 7.23 1.97 18.79
C LEU A 181 7.46 2.97 19.92
#